data_919800a0907e137ee1d9b6582812eb0f
#
_entry.id   919800a0907e137ee1d9b6582812eb0f
#
_cell.length_a   1.000
_cell.length_b   1.000
_cell.length_c   1.000
_cell.angle_alpha   90.00
_cell.angle_beta   90.00
_cell.angle_gamma   90.00
#
_symmetry.space_group_name_H-M   'P 1'
#
loop_
_entity.id
_entity.type
_entity.pdbx_description
1 polymer ?
#
loop_
_entity_poly.entity_id
_entity_poly.type
_entity_poly.pdbx_seq_one_letter_code
_entity_poly.pdbx_strand_id
1 'polypeptide(L)'
;MLTDEYIKRVYDQVVARDGDQPEFLQAVREVFETLQPVVEKHPEYEKAGVLERIVEPERTIKFRVAWVDDEGKVQVNRGYRIQFNSAIGPYKGGLRFHPTVTESVVKFLGFEQILKNSLTTLPMGGGKGGSDFNPKGKSDAEVMRFCQAFMTELSRHIGQFTDVPAGDINVGGREIGYLFGQYKRIRDEYSGVLTGKGLEFGGSLARTEATGYGVCYYTQEALRVLRNDSFEGKTVVISGSGNVATYAAQKAEQLGAKVVTVSDSNGYIYDPNGINVEVVKQIKEVERGRIKEYAERVPGSEYHEGSKGVWTVKGDIALPCATQNEVDGESAQKLVDNGVTVVVEGANMPSTPEAIEVYQKNGVLYGPAKAANAGGVAVSGLEMSQNSYRLSWTFEEVDAKLKSIMEEIVANSLAAAKEYDHEGDLMLGANAAGFVKVANAMVAQGVL
;
A
#
# COMPACT_ATOMS: atom_id res chain seq x y z
N MET A 1 22.77 7.63 -5.62
CA MET A 1 23.98 7.58 -4.75
C MET A 1 23.87 8.65 -3.69
N LEU A 2 24.11 8.34 -2.42
CA LEU A 2 24.02 9.32 -1.31
C LEU A 2 25.25 10.25 -1.36
N THR A 3 25.04 11.52 -1.65
CA THR A 3 26.08 12.56 -1.78
C THR A 3 26.06 13.58 -0.66
N ASP A 4 24.89 13.84 -0.08
CA ASP A 4 24.75 14.74 1.08
C ASP A 4 25.40 14.15 2.33
N GLU A 5 26.21 14.94 3.06
CA GLU A 5 27.00 14.46 4.21
C GLU A 5 26.11 14.06 5.40
N TYR A 6 25.02 14.78 5.66
CA TYR A 6 24.09 14.47 6.73
C TYR A 6 23.38 13.14 6.48
N ILE A 7 22.82 13.00 5.28
CA ILE A 7 22.12 11.75 4.86
C ILE A 7 23.08 10.56 4.93
N LYS A 8 24.29 10.72 4.38
CA LYS A 8 25.29 9.64 4.38
C LYS A 8 25.67 9.23 5.79
N ARG A 9 25.96 10.20 6.66
CA ARG A 9 26.30 9.95 8.07
C ARG A 9 25.20 9.15 8.77
N VAL A 10 23.95 9.55 8.62
CA VAL A 10 22.82 8.84 9.24
C VAL A 10 22.65 7.45 8.64
N TYR A 11 22.74 7.30 7.31
CA TYR A 11 22.64 5.99 6.66
C TYR A 11 23.76 5.04 7.14
N ASP A 12 25.01 5.50 7.24
CA ASP A 12 26.13 4.70 7.71
C ASP A 12 25.90 4.25 9.19
N GLN A 13 25.28 5.09 10.02
CA GLN A 13 24.88 4.71 11.39
C GLN A 13 23.80 3.62 11.39
N VAL A 14 22.80 3.72 10.50
CA VAL A 14 21.76 2.69 10.35
C VAL A 14 22.36 1.37 9.88
N VAL A 15 23.26 1.39 8.90
CA VAL A 15 23.98 0.19 8.43
C VAL A 15 24.80 -0.47 9.55
N ALA A 16 25.48 0.33 10.37
CA ALA A 16 26.26 -0.18 11.48
C ALA A 16 25.41 -0.83 12.59
N ARG A 17 24.20 -0.30 12.83
CA ARG A 17 23.28 -0.78 13.86
C ARG A 17 22.40 -1.93 13.39
N ASP A 18 21.85 -1.84 12.18
CA ASP A 18 20.82 -2.71 11.65
C ASP A 18 21.35 -3.54 10.44
N GLY A 19 22.63 -3.88 10.40
CA GLY A 19 23.28 -4.56 9.27
C GLY A 19 22.73 -5.96 8.95
N ASP A 20 21.97 -6.56 9.85
CA ASP A 20 21.27 -7.83 9.69
C ASP A 20 19.82 -7.68 9.13
N GLN A 21 19.41 -6.45 8.78
CA GLN A 21 18.04 -6.11 8.32
C GLN A 21 18.05 -5.58 6.87
N PRO A 22 18.33 -6.42 5.87
CA PRO A 22 18.56 -5.96 4.49
C PRO A 22 17.37 -5.25 3.86
N GLU A 23 16.13 -5.69 4.14
CA GLU A 23 14.93 -5.07 3.61
C GLU A 23 14.75 -3.65 4.16
N PHE A 24 15.04 -3.46 5.45
CA PHE A 24 14.97 -2.15 6.08
C PHE A 24 16.04 -1.20 5.53
N LEU A 25 17.29 -1.68 5.41
CA LEU A 25 18.39 -0.88 4.85
C LEU A 25 18.11 -0.43 3.42
N GLN A 26 17.53 -1.30 2.60
CA GLN A 26 17.14 -0.96 1.24
C GLN A 26 16.09 0.16 1.24
N ALA A 27 15.02 0.02 2.03
CA ALA A 27 13.95 1.02 2.10
C ALA A 27 14.46 2.39 2.58
N VAL A 28 15.32 2.43 3.59
CA VAL A 28 15.94 3.67 4.07
C VAL A 28 16.77 4.32 2.97
N ARG A 29 17.59 3.54 2.26
CA ARG A 29 18.42 4.04 1.17
C ARG A 29 17.59 4.66 0.04
N GLU A 30 16.57 3.96 -0.42
CA GLU A 30 15.69 4.43 -1.51
C GLU A 30 15.00 5.75 -1.15
N VAL A 31 14.52 5.88 0.08
CA VAL A 31 13.93 7.13 0.55
C VAL A 31 14.98 8.23 0.65
N PHE A 32 16.13 7.97 1.26
CA PHE A 32 17.18 8.94 1.46
C PHE A 32 17.77 9.49 0.15
N GLU A 33 17.85 8.66 -0.90
CA GLU A 33 18.29 9.12 -2.23
C GLU A 33 17.38 10.22 -2.79
N THR A 34 16.09 10.19 -2.47
CA THR A 34 15.12 11.19 -2.93
C THR A 34 15.02 12.41 -2.00
N LEU A 35 15.54 12.34 -0.78
CA LEU A 35 15.47 13.44 0.20
C LEU A 35 16.66 14.39 0.16
N GLN A 36 17.69 14.14 -0.64
CA GLN A 36 18.87 15.00 -0.71
C GLN A 36 18.52 16.47 -0.98
N PRO A 37 17.73 16.82 -2.03
CA PRO A 37 17.38 18.21 -2.27
C PRO A 37 16.51 18.84 -1.17
N VAL A 38 15.82 18.00 -0.38
CA VAL A 38 15.00 18.46 0.75
C VAL A 38 15.88 18.88 1.91
N VAL A 39 16.82 18.03 2.35
CA VAL A 39 17.66 18.35 3.51
C VAL A 39 18.64 19.48 3.23
N GLU A 40 19.10 19.65 1.99
CA GLU A 40 19.92 20.80 1.57
C GLU A 40 19.20 22.13 1.80
N LYS A 41 17.88 22.18 1.60
CA LYS A 41 17.05 23.38 1.82
C LYS A 41 16.60 23.57 3.28
N HIS A 42 16.74 22.53 4.12
CA HIS A 42 16.23 22.50 5.50
C HIS A 42 17.31 22.12 6.54
N PRO A 43 18.30 23.00 6.79
CA PRO A 43 19.37 22.71 7.76
C PRO A 43 18.84 22.54 9.20
N GLU A 44 17.63 23.01 9.50
CA GLU A 44 16.97 22.80 10.77
C GLU A 44 16.65 21.33 11.03
N TYR A 45 16.51 20.49 10.02
CA TYR A 45 16.23 19.05 10.18
C TYR A 45 17.45 18.32 10.74
N GLU A 46 18.66 18.66 10.28
CA GLU A 46 19.90 18.13 10.88
C GLU A 46 20.03 18.57 12.35
N LYS A 47 19.82 19.85 12.62
CA LYS A 47 19.90 20.39 13.98
C LYS A 47 18.92 19.71 14.94
N ALA A 48 17.74 19.32 14.45
CA ALA A 48 16.71 18.60 15.23
C ALA A 48 16.88 17.08 15.23
N GLY A 49 17.87 16.52 14.51
CA GLY A 49 18.09 15.08 14.39
C GLY A 49 16.93 14.34 13.75
N VAL A 50 16.29 14.95 12.73
CA VAL A 50 15.08 14.40 12.13
C VAL A 50 15.34 13.08 11.45
N LEU A 51 16.43 12.94 10.67
CA LEU A 51 16.73 11.70 9.97
C LEU A 51 17.10 10.58 10.96
N GLU A 52 17.87 10.86 11.99
CA GLU A 52 18.21 9.89 13.03
C GLU A 52 16.95 9.35 13.73
N ARG A 53 15.97 10.20 13.96
CA ARG A 53 14.72 9.87 14.68
C ARG A 53 13.72 9.15 13.77
N ILE A 54 13.61 9.55 12.50
CA ILE A 54 12.61 8.96 11.58
C ILE A 54 12.98 7.54 11.15
N VAL A 55 14.26 7.16 11.22
CA VAL A 55 14.73 5.79 10.91
C VAL A 55 14.77 4.88 12.14
N GLU A 56 14.47 5.41 13.32
CA GLU A 56 14.37 4.63 14.55
C GLU A 56 12.90 4.54 14.99
N PRO A 57 12.33 3.33 15.12
CA PRO A 57 10.98 3.19 15.64
C PRO A 57 10.85 3.76 17.06
N GLU A 58 9.76 4.45 17.35
CA GLU A 58 9.45 4.88 18.71
C GLU A 58 9.31 3.67 19.67
N ARG A 59 8.78 2.55 19.18
CA ARG A 59 8.67 1.28 19.92
C ARG A 59 8.66 0.07 18.99
N THR A 60 9.41 -0.95 19.38
CA THR A 60 9.33 -2.30 18.81
C THR A 60 8.80 -3.26 19.86
N ILE A 61 7.68 -3.91 19.58
CA ILE A 61 7.01 -4.84 20.46
C ILE A 61 7.08 -6.23 19.80
N LYS A 62 7.74 -7.16 20.48
CA LYS A 62 7.87 -8.55 20.06
C LYS A 62 7.34 -9.45 21.16
N PHE A 63 6.47 -10.37 20.82
CA PHE A 63 5.81 -11.23 21.79
C PHE A 63 5.60 -12.65 21.27
N ARG A 64 5.48 -13.58 22.22
CA ARG A 64 5.13 -14.99 21.93
C ARG A 64 3.62 -15.11 21.76
N VAL A 65 3.22 -15.84 20.73
CA VAL A 65 1.82 -16.24 20.51
C VAL A 65 1.73 -17.74 20.64
N ALA A 66 1.21 -18.24 21.76
CA ALA A 66 0.98 -19.65 22.00
C ALA A 66 -0.51 -19.95 21.80
N TRP A 67 -0.80 -20.98 21.02
CA TRP A 67 -2.17 -21.40 20.70
C TRP A 67 -2.23 -22.92 20.50
N VAL A 68 -3.44 -23.49 20.43
CA VAL A 68 -3.64 -24.95 20.27
C VAL A 68 -4.31 -25.20 18.93
N ASP A 69 -3.76 -26.13 18.14
CA ASP A 69 -4.34 -26.55 16.87
C ASP A 69 -5.54 -27.51 17.04
N ASP A 70 -6.12 -27.95 15.93
CA ASP A 70 -7.27 -28.84 15.95
C ASP A 70 -6.94 -30.25 16.45
N GLU A 71 -5.65 -30.63 16.44
CA GLU A 71 -5.16 -31.89 16.98
C GLU A 71 -4.84 -31.83 18.50
N GLY A 72 -5.03 -30.67 19.11
CA GLY A 72 -4.73 -30.42 20.53
C GLY A 72 -3.24 -30.16 20.82
N LYS A 73 -2.41 -29.95 19.80
CA LYS A 73 -0.99 -29.64 19.96
C LYS A 73 -0.79 -28.14 20.19
N VAL A 74 0.15 -27.82 21.08
CA VAL A 74 0.59 -26.44 21.32
C VAL A 74 1.46 -25.98 20.16
N GLN A 75 1.07 -24.87 19.57
CA GLN A 75 1.80 -24.14 18.55
C GLN A 75 2.34 -22.84 19.14
N VAL A 76 3.51 -22.40 18.66
CA VAL A 76 4.16 -21.16 19.12
C VAL A 76 4.61 -20.36 17.91
N ASN A 77 4.11 -19.15 17.81
CA ASN A 77 4.49 -18.17 16.80
C ASN A 77 5.08 -16.90 17.45
N ARG A 78 5.69 -16.06 16.63
CA ARG A 78 6.17 -14.74 17.02
C ARG A 78 5.21 -13.68 16.52
N GLY A 79 4.83 -12.77 17.41
CA GLY A 79 4.06 -11.58 17.08
C GLY A 79 4.95 -10.35 17.11
N TYR A 80 4.67 -9.40 16.21
CA TYR A 80 5.37 -8.14 16.09
C TYR A 80 4.40 -6.98 15.96
N ARG A 81 4.70 -5.85 16.61
CA ARG A 81 4.12 -4.54 16.31
C ARG A 81 5.20 -3.49 16.42
N ILE A 82 5.47 -2.81 15.31
CA ILE A 82 6.39 -1.67 15.26
C ILE A 82 5.55 -0.41 15.20
N GLN A 83 5.61 0.37 16.26
CA GLN A 83 5.05 1.70 16.40
C GLN A 83 6.14 2.67 15.98
N PHE A 84 6.12 3.06 14.69
CA PHE A 84 7.28 3.65 14.09
C PHE A 84 7.38 5.16 14.36
N ASN A 85 6.33 5.91 14.04
CA ASN A 85 6.31 7.35 14.21
C ASN A 85 4.88 7.84 14.45
N SER A 86 4.68 8.66 15.48
CA SER A 86 3.39 9.21 15.88
C SER A 86 3.28 10.72 15.70
N ALA A 87 4.23 11.37 15.04
CA ALA A 87 4.28 12.83 14.94
C ALA A 87 3.03 13.45 14.31
N ILE A 88 2.33 12.75 13.43
CA ILE A 88 1.14 13.27 12.73
C ILE A 88 -0.17 12.55 13.10
N GLY A 89 -0.14 11.64 14.05
CA GLY A 89 -1.34 10.93 14.51
C GLY A 89 -1.03 9.54 15.09
N PRO A 90 -2.07 8.79 15.50
CA PRO A 90 -1.91 7.43 16.00
C PRO A 90 -1.15 6.55 15.02
N TYR A 91 -0.36 5.61 15.52
CA TYR A 91 0.31 4.64 14.65
C TYR A 91 -0.74 3.90 13.82
N LYS A 92 -0.51 3.79 12.52
CA LYS A 92 -1.45 3.17 11.58
C LYS A 92 -0.72 2.30 10.59
N GLY A 93 -1.19 1.07 10.41
CA GLY A 93 -0.68 0.13 9.43
C GLY A 93 -1.13 -1.29 9.67
N GLY A 94 -1.04 -2.12 8.64
CA GLY A 94 -1.59 -3.47 8.61
C GLY A 94 -0.85 -4.49 9.48
N LEU A 95 -1.53 -5.60 9.72
CA LEU A 95 -0.97 -6.83 10.28
C LEU A 95 -0.83 -7.85 9.14
N ARG A 96 0.35 -8.48 9.02
CA ARG A 96 0.63 -9.51 8.02
C ARG A 96 0.82 -10.86 8.70
N PHE A 97 0.10 -11.90 8.26
CA PHE A 97 0.31 -13.27 8.72
C PHE A 97 0.93 -14.10 7.60
N HIS A 98 2.23 -14.31 7.68
CA HIS A 98 2.95 -15.07 6.66
C HIS A 98 4.26 -15.63 7.25
N PRO A 99 4.70 -16.85 6.86
CA PRO A 99 5.95 -17.45 7.37
C PRO A 99 7.21 -16.59 7.19
N THR A 100 7.21 -15.69 6.21
CA THR A 100 8.35 -14.79 5.94
C THR A 100 8.38 -13.54 6.81
N VAL A 101 7.42 -13.37 7.72
CA VAL A 101 7.38 -12.20 8.61
C VAL A 101 8.51 -12.29 9.63
N THR A 102 9.40 -11.32 9.55
CA THR A 102 10.51 -11.10 10.48
C THR A 102 10.46 -9.67 11.01
N GLU A 103 11.30 -9.36 11.98
CA GLU A 103 11.42 -7.99 12.49
C GLU A 103 11.87 -7.01 11.40
N SER A 104 12.86 -7.39 10.57
CA SER A 104 13.32 -6.60 9.42
C SER A 104 12.18 -6.28 8.45
N VAL A 105 11.37 -7.29 8.09
CA VAL A 105 10.22 -7.12 7.18
C VAL A 105 9.19 -6.15 7.77
N VAL A 106 8.84 -6.29 9.06
CA VAL A 106 7.84 -5.41 9.69
C VAL A 106 8.41 -3.99 9.87
N LYS A 107 9.71 -3.87 10.16
CA LYS A 107 10.39 -2.58 10.34
C LYS A 107 10.43 -1.79 9.03
N PHE A 108 10.82 -2.41 7.90
CA PHE A 108 10.82 -1.70 6.62
C PHE A 108 9.42 -1.26 6.20
N LEU A 109 8.43 -2.15 6.35
CA LEU A 109 7.05 -1.82 6.04
C LEU A 109 6.48 -0.70 6.93
N GLY A 110 6.89 -0.67 8.19
CA GLY A 110 6.52 0.39 9.13
C GLY A 110 7.13 1.75 8.76
N PHE A 111 8.39 1.75 8.33
CA PHE A 111 9.08 2.94 7.85
C PHE A 111 8.41 3.53 6.61
N GLU A 112 8.14 2.71 5.59
CA GLU A 112 7.43 3.17 4.38
C GLU A 112 6.01 3.68 4.70
N GLN A 113 5.37 3.09 5.70
CA GLN A 113 4.02 3.46 6.10
C GLN A 113 3.94 4.90 6.65
N ILE A 114 5.03 5.44 7.23
CA ILE A 114 5.09 6.83 7.70
C ILE A 114 4.78 7.79 6.54
N LEU A 115 5.52 7.67 5.44
CA LEU A 115 5.40 8.54 4.27
C LEU A 115 4.08 8.34 3.54
N LYS A 116 3.66 7.09 3.39
CA LYS A 116 2.39 6.74 2.75
C LYS A 116 1.19 7.34 3.48
N ASN A 117 1.14 7.22 4.80
CA ASN A 117 0.05 7.77 5.60
C ASN A 117 0.05 9.30 5.57
N SER A 118 1.24 9.91 5.62
CA SER A 118 1.42 11.35 5.54
C SER A 118 0.81 11.94 4.26
N LEU A 119 0.97 11.26 3.13
CA LEU A 119 0.43 11.70 1.84
C LEU A 119 -1.10 11.80 1.84
N THR A 120 -1.81 10.99 2.60
CA THR A 120 -3.28 11.03 2.66
C THR A 120 -3.84 12.31 3.27
N THR A 121 -3.01 13.16 3.86
CA THR A 121 -3.37 14.34 4.64
C THR A 121 -4.15 14.05 5.94
N LEU A 122 -4.59 12.82 6.14
CA LEU A 122 -5.29 12.39 7.35
C LEU A 122 -4.32 12.25 8.55
N PRO A 123 -4.79 12.44 9.79
CA PRO A 123 -3.97 12.39 11.00
C PRO A 123 -3.64 10.93 11.38
N MET A 124 -2.69 10.34 10.70
CA MET A 124 -2.23 8.98 10.91
C MET A 124 -0.71 8.90 10.89
N GLY A 125 -0.12 8.40 11.96
CA GLY A 125 1.28 8.05 12.05
C GLY A 125 1.60 6.75 11.31
N GLY A 126 2.82 6.25 11.45
CA GLY A 126 3.29 5.03 10.82
C GLY A 126 3.45 3.88 11.81
N GLY A 127 2.97 2.72 11.45
CA GLY A 127 3.16 1.48 12.18
C GLY A 127 2.92 0.25 11.30
N LYS A 128 3.46 -0.88 11.73
CA LYS A 128 3.26 -2.16 11.05
C LYS A 128 3.36 -3.31 12.04
N GLY A 129 2.70 -4.42 11.74
CA GLY A 129 2.77 -5.61 12.58
C GLY A 129 2.57 -6.89 11.81
N GLY A 130 2.57 -7.98 12.54
CA GLY A 130 2.31 -9.29 11.95
C GLY A 130 2.86 -10.44 12.77
N SER A 131 2.85 -11.62 12.13
CA SER A 131 3.34 -12.85 12.72
C SER A 131 3.86 -13.79 11.63
N ASP A 132 4.77 -14.67 11.99
CA ASP A 132 5.22 -15.80 11.18
C ASP A 132 4.17 -16.92 11.05
N PHE A 133 2.96 -16.69 11.54
CA PHE A 133 1.82 -17.61 11.40
C PHE A 133 1.38 -17.74 9.93
N ASN A 134 1.18 -18.96 9.49
CA ASN A 134 0.63 -19.27 8.16
C ASN A 134 -0.83 -19.74 8.28
N PRO A 135 -1.82 -18.91 7.92
CA PRO A 135 -3.22 -19.32 7.97
C PRO A 135 -3.64 -20.26 6.84
N LYS A 136 -2.78 -20.44 5.83
CA LYS A 136 -3.10 -21.29 4.68
C LYS A 136 -3.22 -22.76 5.11
N GLY A 137 -4.36 -23.37 4.80
CA GLY A 137 -4.67 -24.74 5.17
C GLY A 137 -5.11 -24.93 6.62
N LYS A 138 -5.27 -23.84 7.37
CA LYS A 138 -5.81 -23.87 8.75
C LYS A 138 -7.34 -23.77 8.74
N SER A 139 -7.98 -24.40 9.72
CA SER A 139 -9.42 -24.27 9.95
C SER A 139 -9.76 -22.86 10.46
N ASP A 140 -11.02 -22.44 10.30
CA ASP A 140 -11.50 -21.17 10.88
C ASP A 140 -11.35 -21.15 12.41
N ALA A 141 -11.50 -22.29 13.06
CA ALA A 141 -11.33 -22.44 14.51
C ALA A 141 -9.85 -22.25 14.92
N GLU A 142 -8.91 -22.78 14.15
CA GLU A 142 -7.47 -22.57 14.37
C GLU A 142 -7.09 -21.09 14.18
N VAL A 143 -7.54 -20.48 13.08
CA VAL A 143 -7.29 -19.06 12.80
C VAL A 143 -7.90 -18.18 13.90
N MET A 144 -9.11 -18.50 14.37
CA MET A 144 -9.74 -17.77 15.48
C MET A 144 -8.92 -17.88 16.77
N ARG A 145 -8.48 -19.07 17.16
CA ARG A 145 -7.66 -19.28 18.36
C ARG A 145 -6.32 -18.53 18.26
N PHE A 146 -5.68 -18.58 17.08
CA PHE A 146 -4.47 -17.81 16.83
C PHE A 146 -4.72 -16.31 16.99
N CYS A 147 -5.73 -15.74 16.33
CA CYS A 147 -6.08 -14.34 16.41
C CYS A 147 -6.39 -13.89 17.85
N GLN A 148 -7.08 -14.73 18.61
CA GLN A 148 -7.38 -14.45 20.02
C GLN A 148 -6.11 -14.43 20.88
N ALA A 149 -5.20 -15.39 20.69
CA ALA A 149 -3.92 -15.43 21.38
C ALA A 149 -3.04 -14.23 20.99
N PHE A 150 -2.94 -13.89 19.70
CA PHE A 150 -2.23 -12.74 19.19
C PHE A 150 -2.74 -11.43 19.78
N MET A 151 -4.06 -11.21 19.77
CA MET A 151 -4.68 -10.01 20.30
C MET A 151 -4.58 -9.91 21.83
N THR A 152 -4.54 -11.02 22.55
CA THR A 152 -4.32 -11.03 24.01
C THR A 152 -3.05 -10.30 24.38
N GLU A 153 -1.96 -10.51 23.63
CA GLU A 153 -0.71 -9.78 23.84
C GLU A 153 -0.76 -8.36 23.26
N LEU A 154 -1.22 -8.22 22.03
CA LEU A 154 -1.22 -6.94 21.32
C LEU A 154 -2.14 -5.89 21.99
N SER A 155 -3.25 -6.30 22.59
CA SER A 155 -4.25 -5.40 23.18
C SER A 155 -3.71 -4.42 24.22
N ARG A 156 -2.56 -4.73 24.83
CA ARG A 156 -1.90 -3.87 25.83
C ARG A 156 -1.27 -2.62 25.22
N HIS A 157 -1.07 -2.61 23.91
CA HIS A 157 -0.24 -1.64 23.18
C HIS A 157 -1.00 -0.83 22.16
N ILE A 158 -2.26 -1.20 21.86
CA ILE A 158 -3.08 -0.57 20.82
C ILE A 158 -4.35 0.04 21.38
N GLY A 159 -4.97 0.89 20.58
CA GLY A 159 -6.22 1.56 20.93
C GLY A 159 -6.60 2.64 19.92
N GLN A 160 -7.83 3.07 19.93
CA GLN A 160 -8.39 4.04 18.98
C GLN A 160 -7.54 5.31 18.82
N PHE A 161 -6.92 5.79 19.90
CA PHE A 161 -6.16 7.03 19.94
C PHE A 161 -4.64 6.83 20.01
N THR A 162 -4.19 5.59 20.06
CA THR A 162 -2.75 5.27 20.20
C THR A 162 -2.21 4.57 18.97
N ASP A 163 -2.83 3.46 18.60
CA ASP A 163 -2.37 2.60 17.51
C ASP A 163 -3.56 1.81 16.94
N VAL A 164 -3.81 1.98 15.64
CA VAL A 164 -4.95 1.39 14.95
C VAL A 164 -4.46 0.46 13.85
N PRO A 165 -4.26 -0.84 14.13
CA PRO A 165 -3.90 -1.82 13.11
C PRO A 165 -5.00 -2.03 12.07
N ALA A 166 -4.61 -2.61 10.93
CA ALA A 166 -5.50 -2.96 9.82
C ALA A 166 -5.15 -4.35 9.27
N GLY A 167 -5.85 -4.78 8.23
CA GLY A 167 -5.47 -5.94 7.44
C GLY A 167 -4.28 -5.69 6.51
N ASP A 168 -3.61 -6.77 6.13
CA ASP A 168 -2.55 -6.86 5.15
C ASP A 168 -2.55 -8.31 4.61
N ILE A 169 -1.45 -8.83 4.08
CA ILE A 169 -1.38 -10.20 3.54
C ILE A 169 -1.91 -11.21 4.57
N ASN A 170 -2.89 -12.01 4.16
CA ASN A 170 -3.57 -13.04 4.94
C ASN A 170 -4.27 -12.54 6.23
N VAL A 171 -4.56 -11.26 6.30
CA VAL A 171 -5.39 -10.67 7.36
C VAL A 171 -6.52 -9.88 6.69
N GLY A 172 -7.61 -10.55 6.46
CA GLY A 172 -8.84 -9.99 5.88
C GLY A 172 -9.93 -9.74 6.92
N GLY A 173 -11.16 -9.57 6.44
CA GLY A 173 -12.32 -9.29 7.30
C GLY A 173 -12.55 -10.35 8.38
N ARG A 174 -12.30 -11.64 8.08
CA ARG A 174 -12.40 -12.74 9.04
C ARG A 174 -11.42 -12.56 10.21
N GLU A 175 -10.15 -12.38 9.91
CA GLU A 175 -9.10 -12.19 10.91
C GLU A 175 -9.33 -10.91 11.72
N ILE A 176 -9.66 -9.81 11.05
CA ILE A 176 -10.00 -8.54 11.73
C ILE A 176 -11.19 -8.73 12.66
N GLY A 177 -12.22 -9.49 12.27
CA GLY A 177 -13.35 -9.83 13.12
C GLY A 177 -12.94 -10.57 14.39
N TYR A 178 -12.10 -11.61 14.27
CA TYR A 178 -11.61 -12.37 15.42
C TYR A 178 -10.71 -11.50 16.34
N LEU A 179 -9.84 -10.68 15.75
CA LEU A 179 -8.99 -9.75 16.49
C LEU A 179 -9.84 -8.70 17.25
N PHE A 180 -10.83 -8.10 16.59
CA PHE A 180 -11.71 -7.12 17.20
C PHE A 180 -12.55 -7.70 18.32
N GLY A 181 -13.12 -8.89 18.12
CA GLY A 181 -13.91 -9.59 19.14
C GLY A 181 -13.10 -9.86 20.40
N GLN A 182 -11.84 -10.28 20.26
CA GLN A 182 -10.96 -10.52 21.41
C GLN A 182 -10.53 -9.21 22.08
N TYR A 183 -10.20 -8.16 21.32
CA TYR A 183 -9.91 -6.83 21.89
C TYR A 183 -11.07 -6.33 22.75
N LYS A 184 -12.28 -6.32 22.18
CA LYS A 184 -13.51 -5.93 22.88
C LYS A 184 -13.71 -6.72 24.18
N ARG A 185 -13.48 -8.04 24.13
CA ARG A 185 -13.62 -8.91 25.31
C ARG A 185 -12.62 -8.57 26.42
N ILE A 186 -11.35 -8.26 26.06
CA ILE A 186 -10.30 -7.97 27.05
C ILE A 186 -10.44 -6.57 27.64
N ARG A 187 -10.74 -5.58 26.77
CA ARG A 187 -10.79 -4.17 27.16
C ARG A 187 -12.13 -3.74 27.73
N ASP A 188 -13.17 -4.54 27.56
CA ASP A 188 -14.57 -4.22 27.92
C ASP A 188 -15.02 -2.90 27.31
N GLU A 189 -14.58 -2.63 26.06
CA GLU A 189 -14.93 -1.39 25.35
C GLU A 189 -15.21 -1.66 23.87
N TYR A 190 -16.14 -0.88 23.31
CA TYR A 190 -16.44 -0.86 21.89
C TYR A 190 -15.86 0.42 21.28
N SER A 191 -14.65 0.33 20.73
CA SER A 191 -13.88 1.47 20.24
C SER A 191 -13.58 1.36 18.75
N GLY A 192 -13.03 2.44 18.18
CA GLY A 192 -12.53 2.49 16.80
C GLY A 192 -11.16 1.85 16.59
N VAL A 193 -10.74 0.93 17.45
CA VAL A 193 -9.54 0.13 17.25
C VAL A 193 -9.73 -0.81 16.05
N LEU A 194 -8.69 -1.04 15.27
CA LEU A 194 -8.68 -1.78 14.01
C LEU A 194 -9.51 -1.12 12.89
N THR A 195 -9.05 -1.26 11.67
CA THR A 195 -9.80 -0.94 10.45
C THR A 195 -9.85 -2.14 9.51
N GLY A 196 -10.79 -2.10 8.56
CA GLY A 196 -11.16 -3.28 7.75
C GLY A 196 -12.17 -4.16 8.47
N LYS A 197 -12.91 -3.60 9.42
CA LYS A 197 -14.00 -4.29 10.13
C LYS A 197 -15.17 -4.58 9.20
N GLY A 198 -15.98 -5.57 9.57
CA GLY A 198 -17.28 -5.78 8.94
C GLY A 198 -18.22 -4.58 9.13
N LEU A 199 -19.13 -4.38 8.20
CA LEU A 199 -20.08 -3.26 8.25
C LEU A 199 -20.95 -3.30 9.50
N GLU A 200 -21.23 -4.50 10.01
CA GLU A 200 -22.05 -4.74 11.20
C GLU A 200 -21.41 -4.24 12.50
N PHE A 201 -20.10 -4.00 12.49
CA PHE A 201 -19.36 -3.57 13.68
C PHE A 201 -18.35 -2.45 13.42
N GLY A 202 -18.73 -1.50 12.58
CA GLY A 202 -18.01 -0.23 12.40
C GLY A 202 -17.07 -0.17 11.20
N GLY A 203 -17.21 -1.08 10.23
CA GLY A 203 -16.51 -1.02 8.95
C GLY A 203 -17.01 0.10 8.06
N SER A 204 -16.23 0.46 7.05
CA SER A 204 -16.56 1.46 6.05
C SER A 204 -16.93 0.83 4.71
N LEU A 205 -17.95 1.37 4.06
CA LEU A 205 -18.19 1.14 2.64
C LEU A 205 -17.01 1.63 1.79
N ALA A 206 -16.92 1.20 0.56
CA ALA A 206 -15.84 1.49 -0.40
C ALA A 206 -14.42 1.05 0.05
N ARG A 207 -14.27 0.31 1.16
CA ARG A 207 -12.94 -0.13 1.62
C ARG A 207 -12.32 -1.18 0.70
N THR A 208 -13.15 -2.06 0.16
CA THR A 208 -12.73 -3.12 -0.77
C THR A 208 -12.22 -2.54 -2.07
N GLU A 209 -12.91 -1.56 -2.60
CA GLU A 209 -12.65 -0.85 -3.85
C GLU A 209 -11.48 0.14 -3.74
N ALA A 210 -11.22 0.63 -2.54
CA ALA A 210 -10.44 1.84 -2.27
C ALA A 210 -9.05 1.88 -2.91
N THR A 211 -8.31 0.77 -2.94
CA THR A 211 -6.97 0.77 -3.53
C THR A 211 -7.05 0.88 -5.05
N GLY A 212 -7.87 0.05 -5.69
CA GLY A 212 -8.04 0.08 -7.15
C GLY A 212 -8.65 1.40 -7.64
N TYR A 213 -9.67 1.88 -6.96
CA TYR A 213 -10.29 3.18 -7.26
C TYR A 213 -9.30 4.32 -7.07
N GLY A 214 -8.52 4.27 -5.98
CA GLY A 214 -7.49 5.26 -5.70
C GLY A 214 -6.43 5.36 -6.78
N VAL A 215 -5.94 4.22 -7.28
CA VAL A 215 -5.00 4.18 -8.42
C VAL A 215 -5.57 4.89 -9.64
N CYS A 216 -6.84 4.68 -9.94
CA CYS A 216 -7.49 5.33 -11.09
C CYS A 216 -7.71 6.84 -10.85
N TYR A 217 -8.11 7.26 -9.67
CA TYR A 217 -8.23 8.69 -9.36
C TYR A 217 -6.89 9.40 -9.41
N TYR A 218 -5.85 8.78 -8.86
CA TYR A 218 -4.48 9.30 -8.95
C TYR A 218 -4.04 9.44 -10.41
N THR A 219 -4.24 8.40 -11.23
CA THR A 219 -3.90 8.39 -12.65
C THR A 219 -4.65 9.46 -13.43
N GLN A 220 -5.96 9.57 -13.19
CA GLN A 220 -6.82 10.58 -13.82
C GLN A 220 -6.33 12.00 -13.53
N GLU A 221 -5.99 12.28 -12.27
CA GLU A 221 -5.51 13.60 -11.89
C GLU A 221 -4.12 13.89 -12.44
N ALA A 222 -3.20 12.93 -12.41
CA ALA A 222 -1.87 13.07 -13.00
C ALA A 222 -1.95 13.32 -14.52
N LEU A 223 -2.81 12.60 -15.23
CA LEU A 223 -3.10 12.83 -16.66
C LEU A 223 -3.63 14.24 -16.89
N ARG A 224 -4.63 14.65 -16.10
CA ARG A 224 -5.25 15.97 -16.22
C ARG A 224 -4.23 17.11 -16.07
N VAL A 225 -3.39 17.04 -15.04
CA VAL A 225 -2.47 18.14 -14.70
C VAL A 225 -1.23 18.13 -15.59
N LEU A 226 -0.63 16.96 -15.84
CA LEU A 226 0.65 16.87 -16.55
C LEU A 226 0.53 16.71 -18.07
N ARG A 227 -0.62 16.22 -18.56
CA ARG A 227 -0.81 15.91 -19.99
C ARG A 227 -2.02 16.59 -20.61
N ASN A 228 -2.87 17.27 -19.81
CA ASN A 228 -4.19 17.76 -20.24
C ASN A 228 -5.01 16.65 -20.92
N ASP A 229 -5.01 15.45 -20.33
CA ASP A 229 -5.56 14.21 -20.86
C ASP A 229 -6.40 13.49 -19.79
N SER A 230 -7.01 12.36 -20.13
CA SER A 230 -7.89 11.58 -19.25
C SER A 230 -7.86 10.10 -19.61
N PHE A 231 -8.61 9.27 -18.87
CA PHE A 231 -8.85 7.86 -19.22
C PHE A 231 -9.76 7.69 -20.46
N GLU A 232 -10.53 8.71 -20.82
CA GLU A 232 -11.50 8.61 -21.91
C GLU A 232 -10.86 8.16 -23.22
N GLY A 233 -11.36 7.05 -23.78
CA GLY A 233 -10.86 6.46 -25.02
C GLY A 233 -9.51 5.77 -24.95
N LYS A 234 -8.88 5.67 -23.77
CA LYS A 234 -7.58 5.00 -23.60
C LYS A 234 -7.71 3.49 -23.50
N THR A 235 -6.67 2.80 -23.96
CA THR A 235 -6.50 1.36 -23.75
C THR A 235 -5.62 1.15 -22.52
N VAL A 236 -6.10 0.36 -21.56
CA VAL A 236 -5.42 0.11 -20.30
C VAL A 236 -5.00 -1.35 -20.18
N VAL A 237 -3.74 -1.56 -19.82
CA VAL A 237 -3.14 -2.86 -19.52
C VAL A 237 -3.00 -2.99 -18.01
N ILE A 238 -3.60 -4.02 -17.42
CA ILE A 238 -3.56 -4.27 -15.97
C ILE A 238 -2.97 -5.67 -15.73
N SER A 239 -2.05 -5.78 -14.77
CA SER A 239 -1.62 -7.07 -14.22
C SER A 239 -2.40 -7.42 -12.96
N GLY A 240 -2.49 -8.72 -12.67
CA GLY A 240 -3.24 -9.22 -11.54
C GLY A 240 -4.72 -9.43 -11.85
N SER A 241 -5.38 -10.10 -10.94
CA SER A 241 -6.84 -10.35 -10.92
C SER A 241 -7.34 -10.45 -9.47
N GLY A 242 -6.57 -9.91 -8.55
CA GLY A 242 -6.96 -9.74 -7.16
C GLY A 242 -7.71 -8.43 -6.95
N ASN A 243 -7.93 -8.08 -5.70
CA ASN A 243 -8.75 -6.93 -5.31
C ASN A 243 -8.33 -5.62 -6.01
N VAL A 244 -7.04 -5.27 -5.97
CA VAL A 244 -6.54 -4.03 -6.57
C VAL A 244 -6.80 -3.99 -8.07
N ALA A 245 -6.44 -5.06 -8.79
CA ALA A 245 -6.59 -5.15 -10.24
C ALA A 245 -8.06 -5.11 -10.68
N THR A 246 -8.92 -5.88 -10.00
CA THR A 246 -10.35 -5.96 -10.33
C THR A 246 -11.04 -4.61 -10.18
N TYR A 247 -10.79 -3.92 -9.07
CA TYR A 247 -11.44 -2.61 -8.86
C TYR A 247 -10.75 -1.46 -9.60
N ALA A 248 -9.47 -1.58 -9.94
CA ALA A 248 -8.83 -0.67 -10.89
C ALA A 248 -9.45 -0.81 -12.30
N ALA A 249 -9.66 -2.05 -12.77
CA ALA A 249 -10.33 -2.29 -14.02
C ALA A 249 -11.75 -1.68 -14.05
N GLN A 250 -12.54 -1.94 -13.01
CA GLN A 250 -13.90 -1.40 -12.88
C GLN A 250 -13.91 0.15 -12.93
N LYS A 251 -13.03 0.80 -12.18
CA LYS A 251 -12.98 2.27 -12.13
C LYS A 251 -12.44 2.86 -13.43
N ALA A 252 -11.43 2.26 -14.05
CA ALA A 252 -10.91 2.70 -15.35
C ALA A 252 -12.01 2.68 -16.45
N GLU A 253 -12.83 1.63 -16.49
CA GLU A 253 -13.97 1.56 -17.39
C GLU A 253 -15.03 2.64 -17.09
N GLN A 254 -15.33 2.89 -15.82
CA GLN A 254 -16.23 3.98 -15.41
C GLN A 254 -15.71 5.37 -15.83
N LEU A 255 -14.38 5.53 -15.96
CA LEU A 255 -13.73 6.75 -16.44
C LEU A 255 -13.56 6.81 -17.96
N GLY A 256 -14.15 5.87 -18.70
CA GLY A 256 -14.19 5.86 -20.17
C GLY A 256 -13.05 5.12 -20.86
N ALA A 257 -12.22 4.39 -20.11
CA ALA A 257 -11.16 3.57 -20.70
C ALA A 257 -11.66 2.18 -21.11
N LYS A 258 -10.86 1.52 -21.93
CA LYS A 258 -11.02 0.11 -22.26
C LYS A 258 -9.87 -0.70 -21.62
N VAL A 259 -10.19 -1.51 -20.64
CA VAL A 259 -9.23 -2.42 -20.00
C VAL A 259 -9.16 -3.70 -20.81
N VAL A 260 -7.97 -4.07 -21.29
CA VAL A 260 -7.82 -5.21 -22.22
C VAL A 260 -7.10 -6.42 -21.64
N THR A 261 -6.57 -6.31 -20.42
CA THR A 261 -5.85 -7.42 -19.77
C THR A 261 -6.16 -7.54 -18.29
N VAL A 262 -6.10 -8.78 -17.80
CA VAL A 262 -5.94 -9.17 -16.40
C VAL A 262 -5.02 -10.39 -16.34
N SER A 263 -4.35 -10.64 -15.21
CA SER A 263 -3.43 -11.76 -15.10
C SER A 263 -3.49 -12.46 -13.74
N ASP A 264 -2.94 -13.65 -13.67
CA ASP A 264 -2.56 -14.32 -12.40
C ASP A 264 -1.13 -14.89 -12.51
N SER A 265 -0.70 -15.66 -11.52
CA SER A 265 0.66 -16.23 -11.51
C SER A 265 0.97 -17.18 -12.66
N ASN A 266 -0.04 -17.69 -13.35
CA ASN A 266 0.13 -18.71 -14.41
C ASN A 266 0.11 -18.07 -15.82
N GLY A 267 -0.62 -16.96 -15.98
CA GLY A 267 -0.76 -16.34 -17.30
C GLY A 267 -1.63 -15.10 -17.27
N TYR A 268 -2.02 -14.64 -18.45
CA TYR A 268 -2.86 -13.46 -18.58
C TYR A 268 -3.96 -13.67 -19.63
N ILE A 269 -5.00 -12.88 -19.48
CA ILE A 269 -6.08 -12.73 -20.47
C ILE A 269 -5.79 -11.48 -21.32
N TYR A 270 -5.99 -11.62 -22.61
CA TYR A 270 -6.16 -10.51 -23.53
C TYR A 270 -7.59 -10.53 -24.10
N ASP A 271 -8.33 -9.45 -23.89
CA ASP A 271 -9.67 -9.26 -24.46
C ASP A 271 -9.70 -7.94 -25.23
N PRO A 272 -9.68 -7.98 -26.58
CA PRO A 272 -9.69 -6.76 -27.41
C PRO A 272 -11.00 -5.96 -27.30
N ASN A 273 -12.07 -6.60 -26.83
CA ASN A 273 -13.38 -5.95 -26.64
C ASN A 273 -13.49 -5.24 -25.28
N GLY A 274 -12.60 -5.52 -24.37
CA GLY A 274 -12.60 -5.04 -22.99
C GLY A 274 -12.96 -6.14 -21.99
N ILE A 275 -12.26 -6.14 -20.87
CA ILE A 275 -12.43 -7.14 -19.80
C ILE A 275 -13.80 -7.01 -19.16
N ASN A 276 -14.54 -8.10 -19.09
CA ASN A 276 -15.77 -8.17 -18.31
C ASN A 276 -15.45 -8.35 -16.82
N VAL A 277 -15.49 -7.26 -16.08
CA VAL A 277 -15.12 -7.24 -14.66
C VAL A 277 -16.00 -8.15 -13.81
N GLU A 278 -17.28 -8.30 -14.14
CA GLU A 278 -18.20 -9.18 -13.38
C GLU A 278 -17.82 -10.66 -13.54
N VAL A 279 -17.34 -11.07 -14.72
CA VAL A 279 -16.81 -12.43 -14.92
C VAL A 279 -15.54 -12.64 -14.11
N VAL A 280 -14.64 -11.63 -14.05
CA VAL A 280 -13.44 -11.70 -13.21
C VAL A 280 -13.81 -11.85 -11.73
N LYS A 281 -14.75 -11.06 -11.22
CA LYS A 281 -15.25 -11.16 -9.84
C LYS A 281 -15.84 -12.54 -9.55
N GLN A 282 -16.68 -13.05 -10.45
CA GLN A 282 -17.28 -14.38 -10.29
C GLN A 282 -16.19 -15.45 -10.14
N ILE A 283 -15.19 -15.44 -11.02
CA ILE A 283 -14.08 -16.40 -10.98
C ILE A 283 -13.23 -16.24 -9.71
N LYS A 284 -12.83 -14.99 -9.37
CA LYS A 284 -11.81 -14.75 -8.34
C LYS A 284 -12.37 -14.64 -6.93
N GLU A 285 -13.50 -13.98 -6.75
CA GLU A 285 -14.06 -13.69 -5.43
C GLU A 285 -15.04 -14.80 -4.99
N VAL A 286 -15.87 -15.29 -5.91
CA VAL A 286 -16.90 -16.29 -5.59
C VAL A 286 -16.35 -17.70 -5.68
N GLU A 287 -15.82 -18.07 -6.86
CA GLU A 287 -15.38 -19.45 -7.14
C GLU A 287 -13.94 -19.73 -6.74
N ARG A 288 -13.14 -18.67 -6.50
CA ARG A 288 -11.70 -18.77 -6.18
C ARG A 288 -10.89 -19.53 -7.24
N GLY A 289 -11.34 -19.44 -8.49
CA GLY A 289 -10.77 -20.09 -9.65
C GLY A 289 -9.53 -19.37 -10.21
N ARG A 290 -9.07 -19.85 -11.38
CA ARG A 290 -7.94 -19.28 -12.12
C ARG A 290 -8.43 -18.39 -13.24
N ILE A 291 -7.65 -17.34 -13.56
CA ILE A 291 -8.06 -16.40 -14.62
C ILE A 291 -8.19 -17.06 -16.01
N LYS A 292 -7.53 -18.19 -16.22
CA LYS A 292 -7.68 -19.00 -17.45
C LYS A 292 -9.15 -19.31 -17.78
N GLU A 293 -9.99 -19.52 -16.77
CA GLU A 293 -11.42 -19.81 -16.94
C GLU A 293 -12.20 -18.66 -17.61
N TYR A 294 -11.65 -17.45 -17.60
CA TYR A 294 -12.24 -16.30 -18.27
C TYR A 294 -12.38 -16.55 -19.77
N ALA A 295 -11.33 -17.06 -20.42
CA ALA A 295 -11.35 -17.34 -21.86
C ALA A 295 -12.35 -18.43 -22.25
N GLU A 296 -12.70 -19.31 -21.33
CA GLU A 296 -13.74 -20.33 -21.53
C GLU A 296 -15.17 -19.72 -21.48
N ARG A 297 -15.33 -18.59 -20.79
CA ARG A 297 -16.63 -17.95 -20.53
C ARG A 297 -16.92 -16.75 -21.43
N VAL A 298 -15.86 -16.08 -21.93
CA VAL A 298 -15.98 -14.87 -22.73
C VAL A 298 -15.45 -15.11 -24.14
N PRO A 299 -16.33 -15.34 -25.13
CA PRO A 299 -15.91 -15.56 -26.51
C PRO A 299 -15.13 -14.37 -27.08
N GLY A 300 -14.05 -14.63 -27.78
CA GLY A 300 -13.19 -13.62 -28.39
C GLY A 300 -12.06 -13.12 -27.49
N SER A 301 -12.00 -13.56 -26.24
CA SER A 301 -10.84 -13.36 -25.37
C SER A 301 -9.84 -14.51 -25.53
N GLU A 302 -8.58 -14.25 -25.23
CA GLU A 302 -7.47 -15.19 -25.34
C GLU A 302 -6.76 -15.35 -23.99
N TYR A 303 -6.40 -16.58 -23.64
CA TYR A 303 -5.53 -16.86 -22.52
C TYR A 303 -4.11 -17.20 -23.04
N HIS A 304 -3.11 -16.57 -22.41
CA HIS A 304 -1.71 -16.80 -22.70
C HIS A 304 -0.97 -17.26 -21.42
N GLU A 305 -0.15 -18.27 -21.54
CA GLU A 305 0.70 -18.72 -20.43
C GLU A 305 1.86 -17.75 -20.18
N GLY A 306 2.24 -17.61 -18.90
CA GLY A 306 3.31 -16.71 -18.47
C GLY A 306 2.82 -15.30 -18.18
N SER A 307 2.75 -14.94 -16.90
CA SER A 307 2.20 -13.66 -16.42
C SER A 307 2.91 -12.43 -16.99
N LYS A 308 4.23 -12.50 -17.22
CA LYS A 308 5.02 -11.38 -17.77
C LYS A 308 4.64 -10.99 -19.20
N GLY A 309 3.98 -11.89 -19.94
CA GLY A 309 3.49 -11.61 -21.28
C GLY A 309 2.48 -10.45 -21.33
N VAL A 310 1.80 -10.15 -20.23
CA VAL A 310 0.87 -9.02 -20.14
C VAL A 310 1.51 -7.69 -20.59
N TRP A 311 2.79 -7.51 -20.36
CA TRP A 311 3.55 -6.30 -20.71
C TRP A 311 3.91 -6.17 -22.18
N THR A 312 3.55 -7.15 -23.00
CA THR A 312 3.71 -7.10 -24.49
C THR A 312 2.45 -6.63 -25.20
N VAL A 313 1.36 -6.41 -24.48
CA VAL A 313 0.09 -5.96 -25.04
C VAL A 313 0.12 -4.45 -25.30
N LYS A 314 -0.39 -4.03 -26.45
CA LYS A 314 -0.52 -2.60 -26.78
C LYS A 314 -1.48 -1.89 -25.84
N GLY A 315 -1.08 -0.70 -25.38
CA GLY A 315 -1.92 0.14 -24.53
C GLY A 315 -1.36 1.55 -24.40
N ASP A 316 -2.15 2.42 -23.83
CA ASP A 316 -1.79 3.80 -23.51
C ASP A 316 -1.31 3.93 -22.07
N ILE A 317 -1.96 3.19 -21.17
CA ILE A 317 -1.76 3.22 -19.71
C ILE A 317 -1.49 1.81 -19.22
N ALA A 318 -0.49 1.63 -18.37
CA ALA A 318 -0.25 0.38 -17.65
C ALA A 318 -0.44 0.58 -16.14
N LEU A 319 -1.17 -0.34 -15.52
CA LEU A 319 -1.41 -0.38 -14.08
C LEU A 319 -0.90 -1.72 -13.51
N PRO A 320 0.36 -1.76 -13.04
CA PRO A 320 0.88 -2.95 -12.37
C PRO A 320 0.20 -3.15 -11.01
N CYS A 321 -0.66 -4.19 -10.90
CA CYS A 321 -1.52 -4.44 -9.75
C CYS A 321 -1.37 -5.85 -9.15
N ALA A 322 -0.35 -6.62 -9.54
CA ALA A 322 -0.18 -7.99 -9.09
C ALA A 322 0.80 -8.12 -7.93
N THR A 323 2.10 -8.03 -8.19
CA THR A 323 3.13 -8.35 -7.20
C THR A 323 4.35 -7.46 -7.29
N GLN A 324 5.15 -7.50 -6.22
CA GLN A 324 6.45 -6.84 -6.18
C GLN A 324 7.38 -7.35 -7.30
N ASN A 325 8.16 -6.44 -7.90
CA ASN A 325 9.16 -6.70 -8.94
C ASN A 325 8.62 -7.45 -10.18
N GLU A 326 7.36 -7.24 -10.51
CA GLU A 326 6.75 -7.87 -11.70
C GLU A 326 7.13 -7.19 -13.02
N VAL A 327 7.56 -5.94 -12.98
CA VAL A 327 8.03 -5.17 -14.14
C VAL A 327 9.52 -4.93 -14.00
N ASP A 328 10.31 -5.68 -14.77
CA ASP A 328 11.76 -5.46 -14.90
C ASP A 328 12.08 -4.51 -16.07
N GLY A 329 13.35 -4.16 -16.26
CA GLY A 329 13.78 -3.24 -17.33
C GLY A 329 13.38 -3.70 -18.74
N GLU A 330 13.40 -5.01 -19.01
CA GLU A 330 12.97 -5.57 -20.30
C GLU A 330 11.45 -5.41 -20.49
N SER A 331 10.67 -5.70 -19.46
CA SER A 331 9.21 -5.53 -19.46
C SER A 331 8.82 -4.07 -19.64
N ALA A 332 9.53 -3.17 -18.96
CA ALA A 332 9.33 -1.71 -19.10
C ALA A 332 9.62 -1.23 -20.51
N GLN A 333 10.68 -1.73 -21.15
CA GLN A 333 10.99 -1.39 -22.54
C GLN A 333 9.90 -1.89 -23.50
N LYS A 334 9.37 -3.10 -23.29
CA LYS A 334 8.23 -3.63 -24.06
C LYS A 334 6.98 -2.77 -23.93
N LEU A 335 6.67 -2.29 -22.72
CA LEU A 335 5.57 -1.35 -22.51
C LEU A 335 5.74 -0.10 -23.36
N VAL A 336 6.91 0.52 -23.32
CA VAL A 336 7.21 1.73 -24.10
C VAL A 336 7.11 1.45 -25.62
N ASP A 337 7.71 0.37 -26.09
CA ASP A 337 7.68 -0.03 -27.50
C ASP A 337 6.25 -0.31 -28.00
N ASN A 338 5.35 -0.72 -27.11
CA ASN A 338 3.94 -0.97 -27.38
C ASN A 338 3.00 0.24 -27.15
N GLY A 339 3.57 1.42 -26.94
CA GLY A 339 2.86 2.69 -26.94
C GLY A 339 2.42 3.18 -25.55
N VAL A 340 2.79 2.49 -24.48
CA VAL A 340 2.47 2.94 -23.12
C VAL A 340 3.24 4.20 -22.78
N THR A 341 2.49 5.25 -22.43
CA THR A 341 3.03 6.56 -22.05
C THR A 341 2.82 6.89 -20.58
N VAL A 342 2.04 6.07 -19.88
CA VAL A 342 1.68 6.25 -18.47
C VAL A 342 1.78 4.92 -17.74
N VAL A 343 2.52 4.89 -16.64
CA VAL A 343 2.61 3.75 -15.74
C VAL A 343 2.31 4.21 -14.31
N VAL A 344 1.28 3.64 -13.69
CA VAL A 344 0.91 3.97 -12.30
C VAL A 344 0.74 2.70 -11.48
N GLU A 345 1.44 2.61 -10.39
CA GLU A 345 1.61 1.40 -9.61
C GLU A 345 0.48 1.16 -8.59
N GLY A 346 -0.26 0.07 -8.77
CA GLY A 346 -1.27 -0.40 -7.81
C GLY A 346 -0.71 -1.38 -6.77
N ALA A 347 0.19 -2.27 -7.15
CA ALA A 347 0.89 -3.16 -6.22
C ALA A 347 1.99 -2.39 -5.45
N ASN A 348 2.54 -3.00 -4.40
CA ASN A 348 3.68 -2.41 -3.69
C ASN A 348 4.98 -2.75 -4.45
N MET A 349 5.75 -1.72 -4.83
CA MET A 349 7.02 -1.83 -5.55
C MET A 349 6.99 -2.82 -6.74
N PRO A 350 6.06 -2.68 -7.68
CA PRO A 350 5.96 -3.63 -8.80
C PRO A 350 7.05 -3.43 -9.84
N SER A 351 7.60 -2.21 -10.00
CA SER A 351 8.68 -1.91 -10.93
C SER A 351 10.04 -1.98 -10.23
N THR A 352 11.01 -2.61 -10.92
CA THR A 352 12.41 -2.59 -10.47
C THR A 352 13.06 -1.23 -10.74
N PRO A 353 14.21 -0.90 -10.10
CA PRO A 353 14.94 0.33 -10.41
C PRO A 353 15.25 0.50 -11.89
N GLU A 354 15.62 -0.58 -12.57
CA GLU A 354 15.90 -0.58 -14.02
C GLU A 354 14.65 -0.24 -14.84
N ALA A 355 13.47 -0.69 -14.42
CA ALA A 355 12.21 -0.35 -15.07
C ALA A 355 11.91 1.15 -14.91
N ILE A 356 12.11 1.71 -13.72
CA ILE A 356 11.92 3.14 -13.46
C ILE A 356 12.86 3.99 -14.31
N GLU A 357 14.13 3.56 -14.46
CA GLU A 357 15.07 4.24 -15.38
C GLU A 357 14.58 4.25 -16.83
N VAL A 358 14.00 3.15 -17.31
CA VAL A 358 13.39 3.08 -18.64
C VAL A 358 12.25 4.08 -18.78
N TYR A 359 11.36 4.18 -17.78
CA TYR A 359 10.26 5.14 -17.79
C TYR A 359 10.78 6.58 -17.88
N GLN A 360 11.77 6.92 -17.05
CA GLN A 360 12.36 8.26 -17.03
C GLN A 360 13.04 8.63 -18.38
N LYS A 361 13.82 7.72 -18.93
CA LYS A 361 14.52 7.93 -20.23
C LYS A 361 13.56 8.15 -21.40
N ASN A 362 12.37 7.54 -21.34
CA ASN A 362 11.37 7.62 -22.41
C ASN A 362 10.24 8.62 -22.13
N GLY A 363 10.34 9.42 -21.06
CA GLY A 363 9.34 10.44 -20.72
C GLY A 363 7.97 9.86 -20.37
N VAL A 364 7.92 8.63 -19.87
CA VAL A 364 6.70 8.00 -19.38
C VAL A 364 6.27 8.71 -18.09
N LEU A 365 4.98 9.07 -17.99
CA LEU A 365 4.40 9.56 -16.75
C LEU A 365 4.39 8.39 -15.75
N TYR A 366 5.15 8.51 -14.68
CA TYR A 366 5.30 7.46 -13.69
C TYR A 366 4.67 7.86 -12.34
N GLY A 367 3.72 7.09 -11.88
CA GLY A 367 3.07 7.23 -10.57
C GLY A 367 3.55 6.17 -9.58
N PRO A 368 4.32 6.54 -8.53
CA PRO A 368 4.90 5.57 -7.59
C PRO A 368 3.86 4.93 -6.68
N ALA A 369 4.08 3.68 -6.32
CA ALA A 369 3.16 2.85 -5.53
C ALA A 369 2.68 3.52 -4.24
N LYS A 370 3.59 4.07 -3.44
CA LYS A 370 3.23 4.65 -2.12
C LYS A 370 2.24 5.80 -2.20
N ALA A 371 2.23 6.53 -3.31
CA ALA A 371 1.27 7.60 -3.58
C ALA A 371 0.01 7.04 -4.25
N ALA A 372 0.17 6.29 -5.33
CA ALA A 372 -0.94 5.83 -6.15
C ALA A 372 -1.84 4.80 -5.44
N ASN A 373 -1.26 3.89 -4.65
CA ASN A 373 -2.04 2.87 -3.93
C ASN A 373 -2.45 3.28 -2.50
N ALA A 374 -2.29 4.55 -2.13
CA ALA A 374 -2.67 5.07 -0.82
C ALA A 374 -4.18 5.07 -0.56
N GLY A 375 -5.01 4.82 -1.58
CA GLY A 375 -6.48 4.78 -1.44
C GLY A 375 -6.95 3.83 -0.35
N GLY A 376 -6.34 2.67 -0.22
CA GLY A 376 -6.68 1.69 0.81
C GLY A 376 -6.49 2.22 2.24
N VAL A 377 -5.36 2.86 2.52
CA VAL A 377 -5.09 3.47 3.83
C VAL A 377 -5.89 4.77 4.02
N ALA A 378 -6.17 5.51 2.96
CA ALA A 378 -7.05 6.68 3.02
C ALA A 378 -8.45 6.29 3.51
N VAL A 379 -9.08 5.28 2.92
CA VAL A 379 -10.40 4.80 3.38
C VAL A 379 -10.31 4.18 4.79
N SER A 380 -9.19 3.56 5.15
CA SER A 380 -8.97 3.15 6.54
C SER A 380 -8.99 4.35 7.51
N GLY A 381 -8.40 5.48 7.14
CA GLY A 381 -8.47 6.73 7.91
C GLY A 381 -9.89 7.30 7.96
N LEU A 382 -10.65 7.20 6.86
CA LEU A 382 -12.07 7.57 6.83
C LEU A 382 -12.91 6.65 7.73
N GLU A 383 -12.60 5.36 7.80
CA GLU A 383 -13.23 4.44 8.76
C GLU A 383 -12.96 4.88 10.21
N MET A 384 -11.72 5.27 10.52
CA MET A 384 -11.40 5.83 11.85
C MET A 384 -12.23 7.07 12.14
N SER A 385 -12.42 7.97 11.19
CA SER A 385 -13.26 9.16 11.34
C SER A 385 -14.72 8.79 11.60
N GLN A 386 -15.29 7.88 10.81
CA GLN A 386 -16.65 7.39 11.00
C GLN A 386 -16.82 6.75 12.39
N ASN A 387 -15.84 5.96 12.85
CA ASN A 387 -15.87 5.36 14.18
C ASN A 387 -15.83 6.42 15.30
N SER A 388 -15.06 7.50 15.12
CA SER A 388 -14.99 8.60 16.09
C SER A 388 -16.28 9.38 16.19
N TYR A 389 -16.94 9.61 15.06
CA TYR A 389 -18.26 10.26 15.02
C TYR A 389 -19.40 9.32 15.42
N ARG A 390 -19.19 8.01 15.43
CA ARG A 390 -20.22 6.96 15.56
C ARG A 390 -21.30 7.05 14.48
N LEU A 391 -20.89 7.38 13.27
CA LEU A 391 -21.73 7.49 12.08
C LEU A 391 -21.18 6.60 10.98
N SER A 392 -22.05 6.20 10.06
CA SER A 392 -21.66 5.53 8.81
C SER A 392 -21.98 6.45 7.65
N TRP A 393 -21.02 6.62 6.75
CA TRP A 393 -21.21 7.34 5.49
C TRP A 393 -21.66 6.40 4.39
N THR A 394 -22.37 6.93 3.40
CA THR A 394 -22.74 6.18 2.20
C THR A 394 -21.52 5.84 1.35
N PHE A 395 -21.69 4.94 0.39
CA PHE A 395 -20.62 4.61 -0.54
C PHE A 395 -20.14 5.84 -1.31
N GLU A 396 -21.08 6.66 -1.77
CA GLU A 396 -20.81 7.88 -2.55
C GLU A 396 -20.07 8.93 -1.72
N GLU A 397 -20.40 9.08 -0.43
CA GLU A 397 -19.69 9.99 0.47
C GLU A 397 -18.25 9.55 0.69
N VAL A 398 -18.00 8.25 0.88
CA VAL A 398 -16.64 7.72 1.05
C VAL A 398 -15.85 7.81 -0.26
N ASP A 399 -16.46 7.45 -1.40
CA ASP A 399 -15.81 7.50 -2.72
C ASP A 399 -15.45 8.94 -3.12
N ALA A 400 -16.34 9.91 -2.86
CA ALA A 400 -16.04 11.32 -3.11
C ALA A 400 -14.86 11.84 -2.27
N LYS A 401 -14.79 11.44 -0.99
CA LYS A 401 -13.65 11.77 -0.12
C LYS A 401 -12.37 11.08 -0.58
N LEU A 402 -12.44 9.82 -0.97
CA LEU A 402 -11.31 9.08 -1.53
C LEU A 402 -10.77 9.80 -2.78
N LYS A 403 -11.66 10.18 -3.70
CA LYS A 403 -11.27 10.93 -4.90
C LYS A 403 -10.52 12.21 -4.54
N SER A 404 -11.08 13.03 -3.65
CA SER A 404 -10.45 14.28 -3.21
C SER A 404 -9.07 14.04 -2.60
N ILE A 405 -8.91 13.02 -1.76
CA ILE A 405 -7.62 12.67 -1.15
C ILE A 405 -6.60 12.28 -2.24
N MET A 406 -6.98 11.49 -3.23
CA MET A 406 -6.07 11.06 -4.29
C MET A 406 -5.66 12.23 -5.20
N GLU A 407 -6.57 13.15 -5.48
CA GLU A 407 -6.28 14.41 -6.19
C GLU A 407 -5.31 15.29 -5.39
N GLU A 408 -5.50 15.42 -4.08
CA GLU A 408 -4.60 16.16 -3.20
C GLU A 408 -3.19 15.52 -3.12
N ILE A 409 -3.09 14.20 -3.14
CA ILE A 409 -1.79 13.51 -3.18
C ILE A 409 -1.00 13.91 -4.43
N VAL A 410 -1.64 13.95 -5.59
CA VAL A 410 -0.99 14.39 -6.84
C VAL A 410 -0.58 15.86 -6.73
N ALA A 411 -1.49 16.72 -6.30
CA ALA A 411 -1.23 18.17 -6.19
C ALA A 411 -0.06 18.47 -5.22
N ASN A 412 -0.06 17.84 -4.04
CA ASN A 412 1.00 18.01 -3.05
C ASN A 412 2.34 17.43 -3.53
N SER A 413 2.33 16.30 -4.22
CA SER A 413 3.53 15.72 -4.82
C SER A 413 4.13 16.63 -5.88
N LEU A 414 3.32 17.19 -6.77
CA LEU A 414 3.79 18.14 -7.80
C LEU A 414 4.29 19.45 -7.20
N ALA A 415 3.62 19.96 -6.18
CA ALA A 415 4.06 21.16 -5.47
C ALA A 415 5.44 20.95 -4.81
N ALA A 416 5.63 19.82 -4.12
CA ALA A 416 6.91 19.47 -3.52
C ALA A 416 8.00 19.24 -4.58
N ALA A 417 7.70 18.51 -5.66
CA ALA A 417 8.66 18.34 -6.76
C ALA A 417 9.16 19.68 -7.32
N LYS A 418 8.25 20.63 -7.51
CA LYS A 418 8.60 21.98 -7.98
C LYS A 418 9.41 22.76 -6.96
N GLU A 419 9.08 22.68 -5.67
CA GLU A 419 9.80 23.33 -4.58
C GLU A 419 11.26 22.88 -4.49
N TYR A 420 11.51 21.61 -4.82
CA TYR A 420 12.85 21.00 -4.78
C TYR A 420 13.52 20.88 -6.16
N ASP A 421 13.12 21.70 -7.15
CA ASP A 421 13.72 21.81 -8.47
C ASP A 421 13.65 20.55 -9.35
N HIS A 422 12.62 19.72 -9.12
CA HIS A 422 12.31 18.49 -9.86
C HIS A 422 10.88 18.51 -10.44
N GLU A 423 10.50 19.61 -11.10
CA GLU A 423 9.14 19.82 -11.60
C GLU A 423 8.64 18.64 -12.44
N GLY A 424 7.48 18.08 -12.07
CA GLY A 424 6.86 16.94 -12.74
C GLY A 424 7.29 15.57 -12.24
N ASP A 425 8.29 15.46 -11.38
CA ASP A 425 8.72 14.19 -10.78
C ASP A 425 7.81 13.80 -9.61
N LEU A 426 6.82 12.96 -9.92
CA LEU A 426 5.87 12.46 -8.91
C LEU A 426 6.52 11.55 -7.85
N MET A 427 7.63 10.87 -8.17
CA MET A 427 8.31 9.97 -7.23
C MET A 427 9.06 10.77 -6.17
N LEU A 428 9.91 11.71 -6.59
CA LEU A 428 10.59 12.61 -5.66
C LEU A 428 9.57 13.44 -4.89
N GLY A 429 8.58 14.00 -5.59
CA GLY A 429 7.55 14.83 -4.98
C GLY A 429 6.74 14.13 -3.90
N ALA A 430 6.36 12.85 -4.12
CA ALA A 430 5.64 12.08 -3.11
C ALA A 430 6.50 11.83 -1.86
N ASN A 431 7.77 11.45 -2.03
CA ASN A 431 8.68 11.26 -0.90
C ASN A 431 8.94 12.57 -0.15
N ALA A 432 9.20 13.66 -0.86
CA ALA A 432 9.42 14.98 -0.26
C ALA A 432 8.17 15.49 0.48
N ALA A 433 7.00 15.46 -0.15
CA ALA A 433 5.75 15.91 0.48
C ALA A 433 5.42 15.12 1.75
N GLY A 434 5.54 13.78 1.67
CA GLY A 434 5.31 12.91 2.82
C GLY A 434 6.30 13.17 3.95
N PHE A 435 7.59 13.30 3.63
CA PHE A 435 8.65 13.53 4.61
C PHE A 435 8.54 14.90 5.28
N VAL A 436 8.42 15.99 4.52
CA VAL A 436 8.40 17.37 5.04
C VAL A 436 7.28 17.57 6.06
N LYS A 437 6.09 17.00 5.81
CA LYS A 437 4.98 17.09 6.76
C LYS A 437 5.33 16.44 8.09
N VAL A 438 5.92 15.25 8.07
CA VAL A 438 6.33 14.52 9.28
C VAL A 438 7.49 15.24 9.97
N ALA A 439 8.51 15.65 9.21
CA ALA A 439 9.69 16.36 9.71
C ALA A 439 9.30 17.66 10.44
N ASN A 440 8.44 18.48 9.84
CA ASN A 440 7.93 19.71 10.45
C ASN A 440 7.17 19.44 11.75
N ALA A 441 6.34 18.38 11.79
CA ALA A 441 5.65 17.97 13.01
C ALA A 441 6.64 17.53 14.10
N MET A 442 7.66 16.75 13.73
CA MET A 442 8.72 16.31 14.66
C MET A 442 9.53 17.49 15.22
N VAL A 443 9.84 18.49 14.39
CA VAL A 443 10.53 19.70 14.84
C VAL A 443 9.66 20.53 15.77
N ALA A 444 8.37 20.71 15.42
CA ALA A 444 7.43 21.52 16.21
C ALA A 444 7.12 20.91 17.57
N GLN A 445 7.10 19.59 17.68
CA GLN A 445 6.83 18.85 18.93
C GLN A 445 8.07 18.69 19.82
N GLY A 446 9.25 18.99 19.30
CA GLY A 446 10.51 18.86 20.03
C GLY A 446 11.07 17.43 20.00
N VAL A 447 11.99 17.16 20.92
CA VAL A 447 12.61 15.84 21.06
C VAL A 447 11.82 15.05 22.09
N LEU A 448 11.11 14.04 21.60
CA LEU A 448 10.24 13.17 22.40
C LEU A 448 10.88 11.79 22.52
#